data_1fa4f24b7323f5b3061a96448ddbdf5a
#
_entry.id   1fa4f24b7323f5b3061a96448ddbdf5a
#
_cell.length_a   1.000
_cell.length_b   1.000
_cell.length_c   1.000
_cell.angle_alpha   90.00
_cell.angle_beta   90.00
_cell.angle_gamma   90.00
#
_symmetry.space_group_name_H-M   'P 1'
#
loop_
_entity.id
_entity.type
_entity.pdbx_description
1 polymer ?
#
loop_
_entity_poly.entity_id
_entity_poly.type
_entity_poly.pdbx_seq_one_letter_code
_entity_poly.pdbx_strand_id
1 'polypeptide(L)'
;MRKIFPILILAAMSAAPVAAAPPTLTVKAAPTIVAYGGSTTVSGVLSTKKTGQAIDIQGQDCGQSAFKKVVTATTTTGGAFSAAAKPTLNTNYQAKNKGATSPTVAVKVTPLLILQKLSLSKFKVSVTAAQSFVGKYVVFQRLRNAKWVTLKKVTLATVATTTAPTQVTSSTFKIKLPAKLRIRSILPATQAATCYLPVKSKVIRS
;
A
#
# COMPACT_ATOMS: atom_id res chain seq x y z
N MET A 1 28.04 47.06 74.76
CA MET A 1 28.45 45.90 73.97
C MET A 1 27.26 45.47 73.14
N ARG A 2 27.27 45.78 71.84
CA ARG A 2 26.10 45.51 70.87
C ARG A 2 26.47 44.29 70.07
N LYS A 3 25.80 43.16 70.27
CA LYS A 3 26.03 41.91 69.57
C LYS A 3 25.29 42.01 68.24
N ILE A 4 25.98 41.97 67.10
CA ILE A 4 25.44 41.92 65.75
C ILE A 4 25.32 40.46 65.40
N PHE A 5 24.06 39.97 65.13
CA PHE A 5 23.81 38.65 64.62
C PHE A 5 23.77 38.74 63.09
N PRO A 6 24.50 37.91 62.36
CA PRO A 6 24.34 37.85 60.88
C PRO A 6 23.07 37.06 60.50
N ILE A 7 22.19 37.68 59.72
CA ILE A 7 21.04 37.03 59.12
C ILE A 7 21.51 36.25 57.89
N LEU A 8 21.43 34.93 57.94
CA LEU A 8 21.72 34.04 56.79
C LEU A 8 20.48 34.01 55.91
N ILE A 9 20.52 34.63 54.73
CA ILE A 9 19.44 34.59 53.76
C ILE A 9 19.63 33.34 52.93
N LEU A 10 18.77 32.31 53.15
CA LEU A 10 18.72 31.10 52.36
C LEU A 10 17.93 31.40 51.07
N ALA A 11 18.61 31.55 49.94
CA ALA A 11 17.96 31.69 48.64
C ALA A 11 17.42 30.34 48.18
N ALA A 12 16.10 30.17 48.23
CA ALA A 12 15.40 29.01 47.68
C ALA A 12 15.42 29.11 46.14
N MET A 13 16.26 28.32 45.46
CA MET A 13 16.19 28.12 44.01
C MET A 13 14.94 27.29 43.68
N SER A 14 13.88 27.91 43.20
CA SER A 14 12.74 27.22 42.64
C SER A 14 13.12 26.72 41.23
N ALA A 15 13.35 25.41 41.10
CA ALA A 15 13.49 24.76 39.78
C ALA A 15 12.11 24.78 39.08
N ALA A 16 12.00 25.52 38.01
CA ALA A 16 10.80 25.49 37.17
C ALA A 16 10.60 24.06 36.57
N PRO A 17 9.38 23.52 36.55
CA PRO A 17 9.14 22.22 35.97
C PRO A 17 9.42 22.27 34.46
N VAL A 18 10.35 21.45 33.99
CA VAL A 18 10.61 21.27 32.56
C VAL A 18 9.39 20.52 31.98
N ALA A 19 8.58 21.19 31.17
CA ALA A 19 7.48 20.58 30.46
C ALA A 19 8.02 19.49 29.53
N ALA A 20 7.54 18.25 29.68
CA ALA A 20 7.93 17.16 28.80
C ALA A 20 7.46 17.46 27.36
N ALA A 21 8.34 17.27 26.37
CA ALA A 21 7.99 17.45 24.98
C ALA A 21 6.82 16.51 24.58
N PRO A 22 5.88 16.97 23.74
CA PRO A 22 4.76 16.13 23.31
C PRO A 22 5.26 14.87 22.59
N PRO A 23 4.56 13.72 22.76
CA PRO A 23 4.94 12.48 22.10
C PRO A 23 4.84 12.62 20.58
N THR A 24 5.80 12.04 19.87
CA THR A 24 5.79 11.96 18.40
C THR A 24 5.79 10.51 17.93
N LEU A 25 5.28 10.28 16.74
CA LEU A 25 5.26 8.98 16.07
C LEU A 25 5.96 9.07 14.73
N THR A 26 6.76 8.06 14.41
CA THR A 26 7.24 7.82 13.05
C THR A 26 6.48 6.67 12.42
N VAL A 27 6.42 6.61 11.08
CA VAL A 27 5.84 5.49 10.34
C VAL A 27 6.61 5.24 9.06
N LYS A 28 6.73 3.97 8.70
CA LYS A 28 7.25 3.49 7.41
C LYS A 28 6.48 2.25 6.99
N ALA A 29 6.50 1.94 5.70
CA ALA A 29 5.91 0.72 5.14
C ALA A 29 6.92 0.02 4.23
N ALA A 30 6.98 -1.30 4.30
CA ALA A 30 7.83 -2.11 3.44
C ALA A 30 7.17 -3.47 3.14
N PRO A 31 7.03 -3.84 1.85
CA PRO A 31 7.30 -3.03 0.64
C PRO A 31 6.27 -1.90 0.45
N THR A 32 6.65 -0.84 -0.28
CA THR A 32 5.74 0.28 -0.63
C THR A 32 4.90 0.01 -1.89
N ILE A 33 5.17 -1.09 -2.60
CA ILE A 33 4.39 -1.57 -3.73
C ILE A 33 4.08 -3.04 -3.49
N VAL A 34 2.81 -3.39 -3.55
CA VAL A 34 2.33 -4.78 -3.37
C VAL A 34 1.41 -5.18 -4.52
N ALA A 35 1.40 -6.46 -4.85
CA ALA A 35 0.36 -7.01 -5.73
C ALA A 35 -0.94 -7.17 -4.94
N TYR A 36 -2.08 -7.09 -5.60
CA TYR A 36 -3.39 -7.34 -5.01
C TYR A 36 -3.41 -8.69 -4.27
N GLY A 37 -3.89 -8.68 -3.03
CA GLY A 37 -3.83 -9.83 -2.12
C GLY A 37 -2.50 -9.98 -1.36
N GLY A 38 -1.47 -9.19 -1.68
CA GLY A 38 -0.22 -9.15 -0.95
C GLY A 38 -0.31 -8.31 0.32
N SER A 39 0.77 -8.29 1.11
CA SER A 39 0.87 -7.55 2.36
C SER A 39 2.07 -6.61 2.40
N THR A 40 1.96 -5.57 3.21
CA THR A 40 3.05 -4.69 3.61
C THR A 40 3.16 -4.69 5.13
N THR A 41 4.37 -4.48 5.65
CA THR A 41 4.58 -4.26 7.07
C THR A 41 4.64 -2.76 7.34
N VAL A 42 3.72 -2.28 8.16
CA VAL A 42 3.72 -0.89 8.67
C VAL A 42 4.41 -0.89 10.03
N SER A 43 5.45 -0.10 10.19
CA SER A 43 6.26 -0.06 11.41
C SER A 43 6.72 1.36 11.73
N GLY A 44 7.14 1.60 12.96
CA GLY A 44 7.60 2.90 13.40
C GLY A 44 8.05 2.90 14.86
N VAL A 45 8.20 4.10 15.42
CA VAL A 45 8.66 4.30 16.79
C VAL A 45 7.84 5.41 17.46
N LEU A 46 7.44 5.18 18.69
CA LEU A 46 6.87 6.18 19.58
C LEU A 46 8.01 6.81 20.39
N SER A 47 8.15 8.15 20.35
CA SER A 47 9.28 8.89 20.94
C SER A 47 9.42 8.70 22.45
N THR A 48 8.34 8.39 23.17
CA THR A 48 8.40 8.11 24.62
C THR A 48 9.13 6.84 24.98
N LYS A 49 9.45 5.99 23.99
CA LYS A 49 10.15 4.69 24.11
C LYS A 49 9.47 3.70 25.09
N LYS A 50 8.23 3.97 25.52
CA LYS A 50 7.48 3.11 26.44
C LYS A 50 7.00 1.85 25.71
N THR A 51 7.15 0.70 26.35
CA THR A 51 6.59 -0.61 25.94
C THR A 51 5.09 -0.71 26.28
N GLY A 52 4.36 -1.60 25.61
CA GLY A 52 2.98 -1.90 25.93
C GLY A 52 1.97 -0.83 25.52
N GLN A 53 2.39 0.20 24.73
CA GLN A 53 1.49 1.23 24.26
C GLN A 53 0.75 0.77 23.00
N ALA A 54 -0.57 0.93 22.98
CA ALA A 54 -1.38 0.65 21.79
C ALA A 54 -1.17 1.73 20.74
N ILE A 55 -0.85 1.31 19.52
CA ILE A 55 -0.70 2.13 18.33
C ILE A 55 -1.73 1.69 17.31
N ASP A 56 -2.68 2.56 16.98
CA ASP A 56 -3.65 2.32 15.92
C ASP A 56 -3.03 2.68 14.57
N ILE A 57 -2.82 1.67 13.74
CA ILE A 57 -2.46 1.87 12.34
C ILE A 57 -3.75 2.12 11.57
N GLN A 58 -3.82 3.28 10.95
CA GLN A 58 -4.97 3.75 10.18
C GLN A 58 -4.61 3.80 8.70
N GLY A 59 -5.55 3.43 7.84
CA GLY A 59 -5.44 3.47 6.39
C GLY A 59 -6.48 4.40 5.79
N GLN A 60 -6.08 5.16 4.78
CA GLN A 60 -6.95 5.92 3.91
C GLN A 60 -6.83 5.36 2.51
N ASP A 61 -7.82 4.58 2.10
CA ASP A 61 -7.87 4.01 0.77
C ASP A 61 -8.14 5.09 -0.29
N CYS A 62 -7.62 4.85 -1.47
CA CYS A 62 -7.86 5.70 -2.63
C CYS A 62 -9.37 5.93 -2.83
N GLY A 63 -9.74 7.20 -2.99
CA GLY A 63 -11.14 7.63 -3.11
C GLY A 63 -11.85 7.84 -1.77
N GLN A 64 -11.21 7.57 -0.64
CA GLN A 64 -11.76 7.88 0.68
C GLN A 64 -11.17 9.17 1.25
N SER A 65 -11.99 9.96 1.95
CA SER A 65 -11.55 11.21 2.59
C SER A 65 -11.04 11.01 4.01
N ALA A 66 -11.40 9.90 4.68
CA ALA A 66 -11.09 9.67 6.08
C ALA A 66 -10.17 8.46 6.28
N PHE A 67 -9.31 8.56 7.28
CA PHE A 67 -8.54 7.43 7.79
C PHE A 67 -9.43 6.52 8.63
N LYS A 68 -9.33 5.22 8.41
CA LYS A 68 -10.00 4.17 9.19
C LYS A 68 -8.96 3.28 9.86
N LYS A 69 -9.24 2.83 11.07
CA LYS A 69 -8.39 1.88 11.78
C LYS A 69 -8.34 0.55 11.01
N VAL A 70 -7.13 0.09 10.74
CA VAL A 70 -6.86 -1.17 10.04
C VAL A 70 -6.44 -2.25 11.02
N VAL A 71 -5.51 -1.91 11.91
CA VAL A 71 -4.95 -2.84 12.90
C VAL A 71 -4.37 -2.06 14.07
N THR A 72 -4.33 -2.68 15.25
CA THR A 72 -3.60 -2.15 16.41
C THR A 72 -2.31 -2.95 16.59
N ALA A 73 -1.19 -2.24 16.74
CA ALA A 73 0.09 -2.80 17.16
C ALA A 73 0.37 -2.38 18.60
N THR A 74 1.20 -3.15 19.30
CA THR A 74 1.69 -2.81 20.63
C THR A 74 3.17 -2.47 20.56
N THR A 75 3.60 -1.41 21.25
CA THR A 75 5.01 -1.04 21.28
C THR A 75 5.82 -2.05 22.09
N THR A 76 7.02 -2.35 21.57
CA THR A 76 8.06 -3.14 22.22
C THR A 76 9.14 -2.24 22.82
N THR A 77 10.26 -2.81 23.28
CA THR A 77 11.40 -2.08 23.81
C THR A 77 11.86 -0.96 22.86
N GLY A 78 12.09 0.23 23.43
CA GLY A 78 12.45 1.42 22.65
C GLY A 78 11.27 2.10 21.95
N GLY A 79 10.02 1.69 22.23
CA GLY A 79 8.81 2.26 21.63
C GLY A 79 8.56 1.82 20.20
N ALA A 80 9.26 0.79 19.71
CA ALA A 80 9.07 0.27 18.36
C ALA A 80 7.74 -0.47 18.23
N PHE A 81 7.09 -0.36 17.06
CA PHE A 81 5.87 -1.09 16.73
C PHE A 81 5.91 -1.59 15.29
N SER A 82 5.17 -2.66 15.01
CA SER A 82 5.05 -3.25 13.68
C SER A 82 3.77 -4.04 13.55
N ALA A 83 3.10 -3.93 12.41
CA ALA A 83 1.98 -4.80 12.05
C ALA A 83 1.88 -4.98 10.54
N ALA A 84 1.32 -6.12 10.13
CA ALA A 84 1.01 -6.39 8.73
C ALA A 84 -0.29 -5.72 8.32
N ALA A 85 -0.31 -5.13 7.12
CA ALA A 85 -1.51 -4.60 6.47
C ALA A 85 -1.65 -5.20 5.06
N LYS A 86 -2.89 -5.41 4.61
CA LYS A 86 -3.20 -5.97 3.29
C LYS A 86 -4.02 -4.96 2.49
N PRO A 87 -3.39 -3.96 1.86
CA PRO A 87 -4.11 -2.97 1.08
C PRO A 87 -4.75 -3.61 -0.15
N THR A 88 -5.99 -3.27 -0.42
CA THR A 88 -6.73 -3.69 -1.62
C THR A 88 -6.72 -2.62 -2.71
N LEU A 89 -6.39 -1.39 -2.36
CA LEU A 89 -6.24 -0.20 -3.21
C LEU A 89 -4.96 0.54 -2.82
N ASN A 90 -4.53 1.51 -3.62
CA ASN A 90 -3.52 2.47 -3.17
C ASN A 90 -4.01 3.09 -1.85
N THR A 91 -3.22 2.96 -0.79
CA THR A 91 -3.61 3.34 0.57
C THR A 91 -2.53 4.19 1.22
N ASN A 92 -2.91 5.29 1.84
CA ASN A 92 -2.04 6.05 2.73
C ASN A 92 -2.20 5.52 4.15
N TYR A 93 -1.10 5.19 4.81
CA TYR A 93 -1.10 4.74 6.20
C TYR A 93 -0.56 5.83 7.13
N GLN A 94 -1.12 5.92 8.32
CA GLN A 94 -0.58 6.67 9.45
C GLN A 94 -0.70 5.85 10.73
N ALA A 95 0.11 6.18 11.72
CA ALA A 95 0.02 5.62 13.06
C ALA A 95 -0.54 6.67 14.04
N LYS A 96 -1.41 6.25 14.95
CA LYS A 96 -2.01 7.12 15.97
C LYS A 96 -1.90 6.49 17.36
N ASN A 97 -1.53 7.29 18.33
CA ASN A 97 -1.58 7.00 19.76
C ASN A 97 -2.32 8.15 20.46
N LYS A 98 -2.69 7.99 21.74
CA LYS A 98 -3.52 8.96 22.49
C LYS A 98 -3.14 10.44 22.31
N GLY A 99 -1.86 10.75 22.17
CA GLY A 99 -1.38 12.14 22.06
C GLY A 99 -0.55 12.43 20.80
N ALA A 100 -0.43 11.48 19.85
CA ALA A 100 0.44 11.64 18.70
C ALA A 100 -0.15 11.01 17.44
N THR A 101 0.07 11.67 16.30
CA THR A 101 -0.23 11.13 14.97
C THR A 101 1.04 11.26 14.12
N SER A 102 1.39 10.20 13.39
CA SER A 102 2.56 10.21 12.51
C SER A 102 2.29 10.95 11.20
N PRO A 103 3.31 11.34 10.44
CA PRO A 103 3.19 11.59 9.01
C PRO A 103 2.58 10.39 8.29
N THR A 104 2.14 10.58 7.03
CA THR A 104 1.59 9.50 6.21
C THR A 104 2.67 8.81 5.40
N VAL A 105 2.47 7.51 5.12
CA VAL A 105 3.26 6.73 4.16
C VAL A 105 2.33 6.08 3.14
N ALA A 106 2.64 6.24 1.85
CA ALA A 106 1.83 5.68 0.78
C ALA A 106 2.29 4.26 0.43
N VAL A 107 1.33 3.33 0.32
CA VAL A 107 1.52 2.00 -0.25
C VAL A 107 0.69 1.90 -1.52
N LYS A 108 1.33 1.49 -2.61
CA LYS A 108 0.69 1.35 -3.92
C LYS A 108 0.37 -0.12 -4.21
N VAL A 109 -0.72 -0.34 -4.92
CA VAL A 109 -1.20 -1.68 -5.26
C VAL A 109 -1.21 -1.86 -6.78
N THR A 110 -0.69 -3.00 -7.24
CA THR A 110 -0.86 -3.45 -8.62
C THR A 110 -1.96 -4.51 -8.67
N PRO A 111 -2.93 -4.45 -9.60
CA PRO A 111 -3.88 -5.54 -9.80
C PRO A 111 -3.15 -6.80 -10.29
N LEU A 112 -3.74 -7.97 -10.11
CA LEU A 112 -3.22 -9.19 -10.72
C LEU A 112 -3.67 -9.26 -12.17
N LEU A 113 -2.73 -9.25 -13.10
CA LEU A 113 -2.99 -9.40 -14.54
C LEU A 113 -2.47 -10.75 -15.00
N ILE A 114 -3.38 -11.60 -15.47
CA ILE A 114 -3.08 -12.94 -15.96
C ILE A 114 -3.43 -13.03 -17.44
N LEU A 115 -2.51 -13.54 -18.25
CA LEU A 115 -2.70 -13.92 -19.63
C LEU A 115 -2.60 -15.44 -19.73
N GLN A 116 -3.62 -16.08 -20.27
CA GLN A 116 -3.69 -17.52 -20.48
C GLN A 116 -3.90 -17.83 -21.96
N LYS A 117 -3.21 -18.86 -22.46
CA LYS A 117 -3.47 -19.48 -23.75
C LYS A 117 -4.51 -20.58 -23.54
N LEU A 118 -5.63 -20.52 -24.22
CA LEU A 118 -6.70 -21.52 -24.17
C LEU A 118 -6.60 -22.53 -25.32
N SER A 119 -6.15 -22.07 -26.50
CA SER A 119 -5.87 -22.90 -27.67
C SER A 119 -4.88 -22.20 -28.61
N LEU A 120 -4.57 -22.75 -29.76
CA LEU A 120 -3.61 -22.20 -30.72
C LEU A 120 -3.88 -20.74 -31.11
N SER A 121 -5.14 -20.31 -31.13
CA SER A 121 -5.51 -18.95 -31.51
C SER A 121 -6.40 -18.25 -30.49
N LYS A 122 -6.68 -18.87 -29.34
CA LYS A 122 -7.62 -18.32 -28.34
C LYS A 122 -6.89 -18.04 -27.02
N PHE A 123 -7.05 -16.83 -26.54
CA PHE A 123 -6.42 -16.34 -25.31
C PHE A 123 -7.48 -15.78 -24.38
N LYS A 124 -7.22 -15.87 -23.07
CA LYS A 124 -8.00 -15.20 -22.03
C LYS A 124 -7.05 -14.25 -21.27
N VAL A 125 -7.54 -13.06 -21.01
CA VAL A 125 -6.91 -12.11 -20.09
C VAL A 125 -7.85 -11.84 -18.95
N SER A 126 -7.31 -11.77 -17.72
CA SER A 126 -8.08 -11.45 -16.52
C SER A 126 -7.30 -10.47 -15.63
N VAL A 127 -8.05 -9.56 -15.00
CA VAL A 127 -7.59 -8.59 -14.03
C VAL A 127 -8.32 -8.87 -12.72
N THR A 128 -7.59 -9.16 -11.64
CA THR A 128 -8.15 -9.36 -10.31
C THR A 128 -7.80 -8.16 -9.42
N ALA A 129 -8.82 -7.56 -8.80
CA ALA A 129 -8.71 -6.35 -8.01
C ALA A 129 -9.93 -6.19 -7.08
N ALA A 130 -9.95 -5.14 -6.22
CA ALA A 130 -11.12 -4.80 -5.40
C ALA A 130 -12.19 -3.98 -6.15
N GLN A 131 -11.98 -3.70 -7.44
CA GLN A 131 -12.94 -2.98 -8.27
C GLN A 131 -13.02 -3.61 -9.67
N SER A 132 -14.14 -3.36 -10.37
CA SER A 132 -14.35 -3.82 -11.73
C SER A 132 -13.49 -3.02 -12.73
N PHE A 133 -12.96 -3.74 -13.72
CA PHE A 133 -12.29 -3.19 -14.89
C PHE A 133 -13.10 -3.36 -16.17
N VAL A 134 -14.42 -3.61 -16.07
CA VAL A 134 -15.30 -3.67 -17.25
C VAL A 134 -15.25 -2.36 -18.03
N GLY A 135 -15.17 -2.45 -19.37
CA GLY A 135 -14.99 -1.31 -20.26
C GLY A 135 -13.55 -0.78 -20.36
N LYS A 136 -12.66 -1.15 -19.44
CA LYS A 136 -11.23 -0.86 -19.56
C LYS A 136 -10.57 -1.83 -20.54
N TYR A 137 -9.39 -1.47 -21.07
CA TYR A 137 -8.67 -2.37 -21.97
C TYR A 137 -7.28 -2.73 -21.46
N VAL A 138 -6.81 -3.87 -21.88
CA VAL A 138 -5.41 -4.29 -21.77
C VAL A 138 -4.77 -4.30 -23.16
N VAL A 139 -3.47 -4.10 -23.21
CA VAL A 139 -2.70 -4.11 -24.46
C VAL A 139 -2.00 -5.46 -24.57
N PHE A 140 -2.35 -6.24 -25.59
CA PHE A 140 -1.71 -7.50 -25.91
C PHE A 140 -0.50 -7.27 -26.81
N GLN A 141 0.66 -7.80 -26.44
CA GLN A 141 1.93 -7.54 -27.09
C GLN A 141 2.71 -8.82 -27.39
N ARG A 142 3.52 -8.78 -28.46
CA ARG A 142 4.56 -9.78 -28.75
C ARG A 142 5.94 -9.18 -28.68
N LEU A 143 6.93 -9.99 -28.38
CA LEU A 143 8.34 -9.63 -28.49
C LEU A 143 8.82 -9.87 -29.92
N ARG A 144 9.40 -8.86 -30.59
CA ARG A 144 10.01 -8.93 -31.90
C ARG A 144 11.28 -8.06 -31.90
N ASN A 145 12.41 -8.62 -32.31
CA ASN A 145 13.69 -7.92 -32.34
C ASN A 145 13.98 -7.16 -31.03
N ALA A 146 13.89 -7.86 -29.89
CA ALA A 146 14.05 -7.32 -28.54
C ALA A 146 13.08 -6.19 -28.13
N LYS A 147 12.11 -5.82 -28.99
CA LYS A 147 11.11 -4.78 -28.72
C LYS A 147 9.71 -5.39 -28.56
N TRP A 148 8.93 -4.83 -27.63
CA TRP A 148 7.53 -5.22 -27.44
C TRP A 148 6.65 -4.47 -28.42
N VAL A 149 5.97 -5.20 -29.30
CA VAL A 149 5.07 -4.65 -30.34
C VAL A 149 3.64 -4.95 -29.94
N THR A 150 2.79 -3.93 -29.94
CA THR A 150 1.37 -4.04 -29.67
C THR A 150 0.68 -4.74 -30.84
N LEU A 151 -0.08 -5.79 -30.52
CA LEU A 151 -0.88 -6.54 -31.51
C LEU A 151 -2.35 -6.18 -31.44
N LYS A 152 -2.88 -6.00 -30.21
CA LYS A 152 -4.31 -5.77 -30.00
C LYS A 152 -4.56 -5.04 -28.69
N LYS A 153 -5.57 -4.17 -28.66
CA LYS A 153 -6.25 -3.71 -27.44
C LYS A 153 -7.41 -4.66 -27.18
N VAL A 154 -7.52 -5.19 -25.97
CA VAL A 154 -8.57 -6.14 -25.57
C VAL A 154 -9.39 -5.50 -24.48
N THR A 155 -10.64 -5.15 -24.78
CA THR A 155 -11.59 -4.62 -23.80
C THR A 155 -12.04 -5.73 -22.86
N LEU A 156 -12.01 -5.44 -21.58
CA LEU A 156 -12.47 -6.34 -20.53
C LEU A 156 -14.01 -6.27 -20.43
N ALA A 157 -14.69 -7.38 -20.60
CA ALA A 157 -16.15 -7.38 -20.82
C ALA A 157 -16.94 -8.08 -19.71
N THR A 158 -16.39 -9.14 -19.11
CA THR A 158 -17.10 -9.93 -18.10
C THR A 158 -16.51 -9.74 -16.72
N VAL A 159 -17.37 -9.67 -15.71
CA VAL A 159 -16.96 -9.64 -14.30
C VAL A 159 -17.50 -10.86 -13.58
N ALA A 160 -16.67 -11.48 -12.77
CA ALA A 160 -17.07 -12.45 -11.77
C ALA A 160 -16.65 -11.92 -10.40
N THR A 161 -17.61 -11.77 -9.51
CA THR A 161 -17.34 -11.46 -8.10
C THR A 161 -17.05 -12.77 -7.39
N THR A 162 -15.95 -12.80 -6.66
CA THR A 162 -15.60 -13.91 -5.76
C THR A 162 -16.01 -13.53 -4.34
N THR A 163 -15.12 -13.69 -3.38
CA THR A 163 -15.36 -13.16 -2.02
C THR A 163 -15.10 -11.65 -2.02
N ALA A 164 -16.08 -10.85 -1.60
CA ALA A 164 -15.94 -9.40 -1.53
C ALA A 164 -14.69 -8.97 -0.70
N PRO A 165 -13.96 -7.94 -1.13
CA PRO A 165 -14.22 -7.04 -2.24
C PRO A 165 -13.64 -7.51 -3.60
N THR A 166 -13.16 -8.74 -3.72
CA THR A 166 -12.44 -9.25 -4.90
C THR A 166 -13.36 -9.38 -6.12
N GLN A 167 -12.95 -8.81 -7.24
CA GLN A 167 -13.58 -8.94 -8.54
C GLN A 167 -12.56 -9.41 -9.57
N VAL A 168 -12.97 -10.32 -10.45
CA VAL A 168 -12.19 -10.79 -11.59
C VAL A 168 -12.84 -10.30 -12.87
N THR A 169 -12.23 -9.33 -13.53
CA THR A 169 -12.71 -8.85 -14.82
C THR A 169 -11.92 -9.53 -15.93
N SER A 170 -12.58 -10.09 -16.94
CA SER A 170 -11.89 -10.86 -17.97
C SER A 170 -12.47 -10.65 -19.37
N SER A 171 -11.70 -11.05 -20.37
CA SER A 171 -12.12 -11.21 -21.76
C SER A 171 -11.36 -12.33 -22.44
N THR A 172 -12.08 -13.00 -23.35
CA THR A 172 -11.50 -13.98 -24.25
C THR A 172 -11.42 -13.38 -25.66
N PHE A 173 -10.31 -13.58 -26.34
CA PHE A 173 -10.11 -13.06 -27.70
C PHE A 173 -9.38 -14.06 -28.58
N LYS A 174 -9.55 -13.93 -29.90
CA LYS A 174 -8.87 -14.74 -30.90
C LYS A 174 -7.82 -13.89 -31.64
N ILE A 175 -6.66 -14.48 -31.87
CA ILE A 175 -5.59 -13.96 -32.71
C ILE A 175 -4.71 -15.12 -33.18
N LYS A 176 -4.48 -15.21 -34.50
CA LYS A 176 -3.56 -16.20 -35.07
C LYS A 176 -2.13 -15.69 -34.92
N LEU A 177 -1.29 -16.48 -34.30
CA LEU A 177 0.13 -16.17 -34.09
C LEU A 177 0.97 -17.38 -34.47
N PRO A 178 2.18 -17.18 -35.04
CA PRO A 178 3.18 -18.24 -35.11
C PRO A 178 3.47 -18.83 -33.72
N ALA A 179 3.76 -20.10 -33.66
CA ALA A 179 4.11 -20.80 -32.41
C ALA A 179 5.39 -20.24 -31.75
N LYS A 180 5.53 -20.45 -30.47
CA LYS A 180 6.74 -20.15 -29.66
C LYS A 180 7.11 -18.65 -29.53
N LEU A 181 6.25 -17.71 -29.98
CA LEU A 181 6.49 -16.28 -29.74
C LEU A 181 6.31 -15.95 -28.25
N ARG A 182 7.15 -15.05 -27.74
CA ARG A 182 6.98 -14.48 -26.40
C ARG A 182 5.92 -13.39 -26.45
N ILE A 183 4.87 -13.57 -25.64
CA ILE A 183 3.72 -12.68 -25.57
C ILE A 183 3.42 -12.28 -24.14
N ARG A 184 2.81 -11.12 -23.95
CA ARG A 184 2.34 -10.60 -22.66
C ARG A 184 1.13 -9.69 -22.84
N SER A 185 0.45 -9.40 -21.76
CA SER A 185 -0.52 -8.31 -21.67
C SER A 185 -0.04 -7.22 -20.73
N ILE A 186 -0.46 -5.99 -20.96
CA ILE A 186 -0.20 -4.84 -20.08
C ILE A 186 -1.53 -4.17 -19.77
N LEU A 187 -1.77 -3.86 -18.51
CA LEU A 187 -2.78 -2.89 -18.09
C LEU A 187 -2.08 -1.53 -18.01
N PRO A 188 -2.30 -0.61 -18.96
CA PRO A 188 -1.61 0.68 -18.98
C PRO A 188 -2.09 1.60 -17.86
N ALA A 189 -1.31 2.61 -17.51
CA ALA A 189 -1.62 3.56 -16.45
C ALA A 189 -2.98 4.25 -16.66
N THR A 190 -3.33 4.59 -17.90
CA THR A 190 -4.62 5.20 -18.27
C THR A 190 -5.82 4.28 -18.00
N GLN A 191 -5.61 2.98 -17.84
CA GLN A 191 -6.65 1.98 -17.59
C GLN A 191 -6.58 1.42 -16.16
N ALA A 192 -5.46 1.56 -15.46
CA ALA A 192 -5.31 1.11 -14.08
C ALA A 192 -6.17 1.94 -13.10
N ALA A 193 -6.72 3.07 -13.56
CA ALA A 193 -7.44 4.05 -12.77
C ALA A 193 -6.54 4.74 -11.72
N THR A 194 -7.11 5.66 -10.95
CA THR A 194 -6.37 6.42 -9.94
C THR A 194 -5.89 5.55 -8.76
N CYS A 195 -6.57 4.42 -8.52
CA CYS A 195 -6.40 3.61 -7.31
C CYS A 195 -5.46 2.41 -7.45
N TYR A 196 -4.87 2.20 -8.64
CA TYR A 196 -3.90 1.14 -8.89
C TYR A 196 -2.71 1.63 -9.70
N LEU A 197 -1.59 0.91 -9.60
CA LEU A 197 -0.47 1.05 -10.52
C LEU A 197 -0.70 0.22 -11.79
N PRO A 198 -0.10 0.63 -12.94
CA PRO A 198 -0.07 -0.19 -14.15
C PRO A 198 0.66 -1.50 -13.89
N VAL A 199 0.30 -2.56 -14.62
CA VAL A 199 0.89 -3.89 -14.42
C VAL A 199 1.09 -4.62 -15.75
N LYS A 200 2.09 -5.50 -15.77
CA LYS A 200 2.39 -6.43 -16.88
C LYS A 200 2.12 -7.86 -16.43
N SER A 201 1.52 -8.68 -17.30
CA SER A 201 1.39 -10.10 -17.04
C SER A 201 2.76 -10.81 -17.10
N LYS A 202 2.83 -12.02 -16.57
CA LYS A 202 3.94 -12.93 -16.92
C LYS A 202 4.00 -13.11 -18.45
N VAL A 203 5.21 -13.30 -18.96
CA VAL A 203 5.45 -13.62 -20.36
C VAL A 203 5.16 -15.11 -20.57
N ILE A 204 4.32 -15.40 -21.56
CA ILE A 204 4.02 -16.80 -21.97
C ILE A 204 4.43 -17.00 -23.43
N ARG A 205 4.35 -18.26 -23.92
CA ARG A 205 4.54 -18.59 -25.34
C ARG A 205 3.19 -18.75 -26.05
N SER A 206 3.13 -18.25 -27.29
CA SER A 206 1.95 -18.42 -28.17
C SER A 206 1.70 -19.86 -28.59
#